data_43efbc12b52707f9f388616a70ddb436
#
_entry.id   43efbc12b52707f9f388616a70ddb436
#
_cell.length_a   1.000
_cell.length_b   1.000
_cell.length_c   1.000
_cell.angle_alpha   90.00
_cell.angle_beta   90.00
_cell.angle_gamma   90.00
#
_symmetry.space_group_name_H-M   'P 1'
#
loop_
_entity.id
_entity.type
_entity.pdbx_description
1 polymer ?
#
loop_
_entity_poly.entity_id
_entity_poly.type
_entity_poly.pdbx_seq_one_letter_code
_entity_poly.pdbx_strand_id
1 'polypeptide(L)'
;MTIKHLLCDLDETLLHTLSTTKNAYDCVFDSLNMPRKTAAEIKKATGGKPKSEIFGYMLCGETFAAGEPYSLQTKKGLRTLNQKQMEETMSLAHDTFYNYIEQNHIRDASLVEGALTLLSYCQKNEVRLHIISSKSPEYLEQELDHFNLTPFFDKIYGSPKIHPNENAVQLKLREKPHRGAFVAMFDGNPPPPEDCLVIGDGKADRDLAKNIGCRCITFDATYPGGIDKLIKAIGIIDKHNNDRLGKPISGILAGLLKHRLKNK
;
A
#
# COMPACT_ATOMS: atom_id res chain seq x y z
N MET A 1 27.55 2.21 0.11
CA MET A 1 26.68 1.01 -0.08
C MET A 1 25.69 1.35 -1.17
N THR A 2 25.77 0.64 -2.27
CA THR A 2 24.90 0.83 -3.44
C THR A 2 23.59 0.07 -3.19
N ILE A 3 22.41 0.66 -3.52
CA ILE A 3 21.15 -0.04 -3.50
C ILE A 3 21.16 -1.13 -4.58
N LYS A 4 20.95 -2.38 -4.18
CA LYS A 4 20.89 -3.52 -5.08
C LYS A 4 19.46 -4.05 -5.26
N HIS A 5 18.58 -3.79 -4.28
CA HIS A 5 17.20 -4.28 -4.24
C HIS A 5 16.25 -3.15 -3.94
N LEU A 6 15.30 -2.89 -4.85
CA LEU A 6 14.20 -1.96 -4.67
C LEU A 6 12.92 -2.74 -4.41
N LEU A 7 12.33 -2.56 -3.23
CA LEU A 7 11.08 -3.16 -2.81
C LEU A 7 9.98 -2.13 -3.03
N CYS A 8 9.18 -2.34 -4.07
CA CYS A 8 8.13 -1.40 -4.49
C CYS A 8 6.77 -1.84 -3.93
N ASP A 9 6.03 -0.91 -3.34
CA ASP A 9 4.59 -1.05 -3.27
C ASP A 9 3.98 -0.88 -4.66
N LEU A 10 2.72 -1.30 -4.84
CA LEU A 10 2.01 -1.17 -6.10
C LEU A 10 0.98 -0.03 -6.06
N ASP A 11 0.03 -0.12 -5.12
CA ASP A 11 -1.11 0.80 -5.02
C ASP A 11 -0.64 2.20 -4.62
N GLU A 12 -1.08 3.23 -5.35
CA GLU A 12 -0.66 4.63 -5.16
C GLU A 12 0.87 4.84 -5.20
N THR A 13 1.59 3.85 -5.76
CA THR A 13 3.05 3.89 -5.92
C THR A 13 3.46 3.72 -7.38
N LEU A 14 3.06 2.65 -8.04
CA LEU A 14 3.25 2.42 -9.47
C LEU A 14 1.92 2.50 -10.24
N LEU A 15 0.81 2.22 -9.58
CA LEU A 15 -0.55 2.33 -10.11
C LEU A 15 -1.38 3.26 -9.24
N HIS A 16 -2.19 4.12 -9.88
CA HIS A 16 -3.30 4.80 -9.23
C HIS A 16 -4.47 3.84 -9.13
N THR A 17 -4.86 3.48 -7.92
CA THR A 17 -5.94 2.51 -7.62
C THR A 17 -6.94 3.03 -6.59
N LEU A 18 -6.71 4.23 -6.03
CA LEU A 18 -7.59 4.84 -5.04
C LEU A 18 -9.00 5.07 -5.58
N SER A 19 -9.14 5.34 -6.89
CA SER A 19 -10.43 5.46 -7.56
C SER A 19 -11.22 4.15 -7.50
N THR A 20 -10.57 3.02 -7.76
CA THR A 20 -11.18 1.68 -7.68
C THR A 20 -11.69 1.41 -6.26
N THR A 21 -10.84 1.63 -5.27
CA THR A 21 -11.17 1.45 -3.84
C THR A 21 -12.34 2.37 -3.45
N LYS A 22 -12.30 3.64 -3.88
CA LYS A 22 -13.38 4.58 -3.62
C LYS A 22 -14.70 4.14 -4.23
N ASN A 23 -14.69 3.77 -5.50
CA ASN A 23 -15.91 3.34 -6.20
C ASN A 23 -16.50 2.08 -5.57
N ALA A 24 -15.66 1.12 -5.17
CA ALA A 24 -16.11 -0.08 -4.45
C ALA A 24 -16.78 0.28 -3.11
N TYR A 25 -16.22 1.21 -2.33
CA TYR A 25 -16.87 1.70 -1.12
C TYR A 25 -18.13 2.52 -1.39
N ASP A 26 -18.20 3.27 -2.49
CA ASP A 26 -19.43 3.96 -2.87
C ASP A 26 -20.59 2.96 -3.10
N CYS A 27 -20.30 1.81 -3.74
CA CYS A 27 -21.28 0.73 -3.87
C CYS A 27 -21.70 0.17 -2.50
N VAL A 28 -20.76 -0.01 -1.58
CA VAL A 28 -21.07 -0.44 -0.19
C VAL A 28 -21.95 0.59 0.51
N PHE A 29 -21.59 1.88 0.48
CA PHE A 29 -22.37 2.92 1.14
C PHE A 29 -23.78 3.03 0.57
N ASP A 30 -23.93 2.90 -0.74
CA ASP A 30 -25.26 2.92 -1.37
C ASP A 30 -26.10 1.69 -0.98
N SER A 31 -25.50 0.48 -0.97
CA SER A 31 -26.20 -0.75 -0.54
C SER A 31 -26.69 -0.70 0.91
N LEU A 32 -25.94 -0.02 1.76
CA LEU A 32 -26.26 0.18 3.19
C LEU A 32 -27.03 1.46 3.49
N ASN A 33 -27.40 2.22 2.45
CA ASN A 33 -28.05 3.53 2.58
C ASN A 33 -27.25 4.51 3.46
N MET A 34 -25.92 4.50 3.33
CA MET A 34 -25.00 5.37 4.05
C MET A 34 -24.60 6.59 3.21
N PRO A 35 -24.19 7.71 3.83
CA PRO A 35 -23.56 8.80 3.10
C PRO A 35 -22.19 8.32 2.57
N ARG A 36 -21.91 8.67 1.30
CA ARG A 36 -20.61 8.38 0.69
C ARG A 36 -19.49 9.18 1.37
N LYS A 37 -18.30 8.60 1.42
CA LYS A 37 -17.08 9.26 1.93
C LYS A 37 -16.23 9.75 0.76
N THR A 38 -15.45 10.80 1.02
CA THR A 38 -14.44 11.29 0.07
C THR A 38 -13.27 10.32 -0.05
N ALA A 39 -12.51 10.42 -1.13
CA ALA A 39 -11.29 9.63 -1.30
C ALA A 39 -10.28 9.84 -0.15
N ALA A 40 -10.17 11.07 0.36
CA ALA A 40 -9.29 11.40 1.48
C ALA A 40 -9.73 10.71 2.79
N GLU A 41 -11.04 10.67 3.08
CA GLU A 41 -11.59 9.97 4.25
C GLU A 41 -11.39 8.47 4.12
N ILE A 42 -11.57 7.88 2.92
CA ILE A 42 -11.32 6.48 2.65
C ILE A 42 -9.83 6.16 2.84
N LYS A 43 -8.93 6.93 2.22
CA LYS A 43 -7.47 6.77 2.40
C LYS A 43 -7.07 6.86 3.87
N LYS A 44 -7.62 7.80 4.63
CA LYS A 44 -7.37 7.92 6.08
C LYS A 44 -7.89 6.72 6.86
N ALA A 45 -9.07 6.21 6.54
CA ALA A 45 -9.70 5.10 7.25
C ALA A 45 -9.02 3.75 6.97
N THR A 46 -8.51 3.55 5.74
CA THR A 46 -7.82 2.31 5.32
C THR A 46 -6.33 2.32 5.69
N GLY A 47 -5.71 3.50 5.77
CA GLY A 47 -4.28 3.66 5.97
C GLY A 47 -3.76 3.07 7.28
N GLY A 48 -2.92 2.04 7.18
CA GLY A 48 -2.21 1.45 8.31
C GLY A 48 -3.03 0.57 9.24
N LYS A 49 -4.26 0.23 8.87
CA LYS A 49 -5.11 -0.70 9.62
C LYS A 49 -5.02 -2.13 9.05
N PRO A 50 -5.19 -3.16 9.90
CA PRO A 50 -5.36 -4.54 9.43
C PRO A 50 -6.57 -4.66 8.50
N LYS A 51 -6.47 -5.46 7.43
CA LYS A 51 -7.57 -5.68 6.48
C LYS A 51 -8.86 -6.13 7.17
N SER A 52 -8.75 -7.01 8.15
CA SER A 52 -9.88 -7.52 8.95
C SER A 52 -10.65 -6.44 9.70
N GLU A 53 -10.04 -5.29 9.96
CA GLU A 53 -10.67 -4.18 10.70
C GLU A 53 -11.15 -3.05 9.78
N ILE A 54 -10.68 -2.99 8.54
CA ILE A 54 -10.95 -1.86 7.63
C ILE A 54 -12.45 -1.66 7.41
N PHE A 55 -13.20 -2.71 7.12
CA PHE A 55 -14.65 -2.60 6.90
C PHE A 55 -15.36 -2.08 8.13
N GLY A 56 -15.04 -2.60 9.32
CA GLY A 56 -15.63 -2.12 10.57
C GLY A 56 -15.35 -0.64 10.81
N TYR A 57 -14.11 -0.21 10.64
CA TYR A 57 -13.75 1.21 10.73
C TYR A 57 -14.41 2.07 9.65
N MET A 58 -14.57 1.53 8.44
CA MET A 58 -15.21 2.24 7.34
C MET A 58 -16.70 2.47 7.61
N LEU A 59 -17.38 1.48 8.19
CA LEU A 59 -18.81 1.51 8.47
C LEU A 59 -19.14 2.23 9.79
N CYS A 60 -18.45 1.89 10.87
CA CYS A 60 -18.77 2.32 12.22
C CYS A 60 -17.72 3.24 12.86
N GLY A 61 -16.57 3.47 12.22
CA GLY A 61 -15.50 4.30 12.78
C GLY A 61 -14.98 3.72 14.09
N GLU A 62 -14.75 4.60 15.08
CA GLU A 62 -14.22 4.21 16.41
C GLU A 62 -15.18 3.32 17.21
N THR A 63 -16.49 3.37 16.91
CA THR A 63 -17.49 2.53 17.55
C THR A 63 -17.23 1.05 17.30
N PHE A 64 -16.69 0.69 16.14
CA PHE A 64 -16.31 -0.69 15.85
C PHE A 64 -15.20 -1.18 16.79
N ALA A 65 -14.20 -0.36 17.05
CA ALA A 65 -13.10 -0.69 17.96
C ALA A 65 -13.55 -0.81 19.43
N ALA A 66 -14.58 -0.06 19.81
CA ALA A 66 -15.14 -0.10 21.17
C ALA A 66 -16.01 -1.34 21.44
N GLY A 67 -16.52 -1.99 20.37
CA GLY A 67 -17.43 -3.12 20.48
C GLY A 67 -18.92 -2.73 20.52
N GLU A 68 -19.78 -3.67 20.96
CA GLU A 68 -21.25 -3.43 21.02
C GLU A 68 -21.64 -2.32 21.99
N PRO A 69 -22.70 -1.55 21.68
CA PRO A 69 -23.43 -1.55 20.41
C PRO A 69 -22.66 -0.80 19.31
N TYR A 70 -22.71 -1.34 18.08
CA TYR A 70 -22.11 -0.68 16.93
C TYR A 70 -23.03 0.41 16.39
N SER A 71 -22.46 1.53 15.96
CA SER A 71 -23.22 2.66 15.42
C SER A 71 -22.92 2.86 13.93
N LEU A 72 -23.94 2.68 13.09
CA LEU A 72 -23.89 2.88 11.65
C LEU A 72 -24.58 4.19 11.28
N GLN A 73 -23.86 5.14 10.68
CA GLN A 73 -24.46 6.37 10.18
C GLN A 73 -25.11 6.11 8.82
N THR A 74 -26.43 6.20 8.75
CA THR A 74 -27.18 6.08 7.49
C THR A 74 -27.68 7.45 7.01
N LYS A 75 -28.18 7.54 5.77
CA LYS A 75 -28.82 8.75 5.23
C LYS A 75 -30.11 9.11 5.98
N LYS A 76 -30.71 8.15 6.73
CA LYS A 76 -31.91 8.34 7.56
C LYS A 76 -31.62 8.59 9.05
N GLY A 77 -30.35 8.64 9.44
CA GLY A 77 -29.90 8.84 10.81
C GLY A 77 -29.05 7.66 11.35
N LEU A 78 -28.76 7.71 12.65
CA LEU A 78 -27.95 6.71 13.32
C LEU A 78 -28.75 5.41 13.51
N ARG A 79 -28.17 4.28 13.11
CA ARG A 79 -28.69 2.92 13.34
C ARG A 79 -27.76 2.18 14.29
N THR A 80 -28.30 1.65 15.36
CA THR A 80 -27.58 0.81 16.31
C THR A 80 -27.65 -0.65 15.88
N LEU A 81 -26.55 -1.36 15.92
CA LEU A 81 -26.40 -2.77 15.54
C LEU A 81 -25.89 -3.56 16.73
N ASN A 82 -26.44 -4.75 16.93
CA ASN A 82 -25.85 -5.78 17.77
C ASN A 82 -24.82 -6.60 16.97
N GLN A 83 -24.10 -7.52 17.63
CA GLN A 83 -23.05 -8.35 17.04
C GLN A 83 -23.52 -9.06 15.77
N LYS A 84 -24.65 -9.78 15.82
CA LYS A 84 -25.19 -10.52 14.68
C LYS A 84 -25.51 -9.61 13.50
N GLN A 85 -26.15 -8.46 13.76
CA GLN A 85 -26.48 -7.48 12.72
C GLN A 85 -25.21 -6.87 12.12
N MET A 86 -24.17 -6.68 12.92
CA MET A 86 -22.89 -6.18 12.44
C MET A 86 -22.20 -7.22 11.55
N GLU A 87 -22.20 -8.49 11.92
CA GLU A 87 -21.67 -9.58 11.10
C GLU A 87 -22.37 -9.69 9.73
N GLU A 88 -23.71 -9.64 9.72
CA GLU A 88 -24.49 -9.62 8.48
C GLU A 88 -24.18 -8.39 7.61
N THR A 89 -24.06 -7.22 8.24
CA THR A 89 -23.70 -5.96 7.56
C THR A 89 -22.29 -6.01 6.99
N MET A 90 -21.35 -6.58 7.73
CA MET A 90 -19.96 -6.77 7.29
C MET A 90 -19.87 -7.73 6.10
N SER A 91 -20.62 -8.85 6.14
CA SER A 91 -20.68 -9.80 5.02
C SER A 91 -21.21 -9.13 3.76
N LEU A 92 -22.34 -8.42 3.84
CA LEU A 92 -22.89 -7.68 2.70
C LEU A 92 -21.92 -6.62 2.16
N ALA A 93 -21.27 -5.88 3.06
CA ALA A 93 -20.28 -4.87 2.67
C ALA A 93 -19.08 -5.50 1.95
N HIS A 94 -18.58 -6.60 2.47
CA HIS A 94 -17.48 -7.35 1.90
C HIS A 94 -17.82 -7.88 0.50
N ASP A 95 -18.95 -8.58 0.36
CA ASP A 95 -19.40 -9.12 -0.91
C ASP A 95 -19.61 -8.02 -1.96
N THR A 96 -20.26 -6.92 -1.56
CA THR A 96 -20.46 -5.77 -2.45
C THR A 96 -19.15 -5.15 -2.91
N PHE A 97 -18.20 -4.97 -2.00
CA PHE A 97 -16.89 -4.41 -2.28
C PHE A 97 -16.10 -5.30 -3.25
N TYR A 98 -15.97 -6.58 -2.94
CA TYR A 98 -15.16 -7.49 -3.76
C TYR A 98 -15.80 -7.81 -5.10
N ASN A 99 -17.11 -7.85 -5.21
CA ASN A 99 -17.81 -7.96 -6.50
C ASN A 99 -17.49 -6.75 -7.41
N TYR A 100 -17.40 -5.54 -6.83
CA TYR A 100 -16.97 -4.37 -7.60
C TYR A 100 -15.51 -4.47 -8.03
N ILE A 101 -14.61 -4.81 -7.10
CA ILE A 101 -13.17 -4.96 -7.37
C ILE A 101 -12.95 -5.97 -8.49
N GLU A 102 -13.55 -7.15 -8.39
CA GLU A 102 -13.38 -8.22 -9.38
C GLU A 102 -13.73 -7.78 -10.81
N GLN A 103 -14.76 -6.97 -10.95
CA GLN A 103 -15.22 -6.50 -12.26
C GLN A 103 -14.49 -5.26 -12.80
N ASN A 104 -13.84 -4.48 -11.92
CA ASN A 104 -13.45 -3.12 -12.29
C ASN A 104 -12.02 -2.73 -11.91
N HIS A 105 -11.27 -3.54 -11.17
CA HIS A 105 -9.95 -3.12 -10.65
C HIS A 105 -8.97 -2.73 -11.76
N ILE A 106 -9.00 -3.42 -12.89
CA ILE A 106 -8.16 -3.09 -14.05
C ILE A 106 -8.67 -1.82 -14.75
N ARG A 107 -9.99 -1.72 -14.98
CA ARG A 107 -10.59 -0.57 -15.68
C ARG A 107 -10.33 0.75 -14.96
N ASP A 108 -10.41 0.73 -13.65
CA ASP A 108 -10.33 1.92 -12.80
C ASP A 108 -8.89 2.25 -12.38
N ALA A 109 -7.92 1.39 -12.71
CA ALA A 109 -6.50 1.60 -12.43
C ALA A 109 -5.80 2.32 -13.60
N SER A 110 -4.71 3.00 -13.28
CA SER A 110 -3.83 3.62 -14.29
C SER A 110 -2.39 3.70 -13.79
N LEU A 111 -1.44 3.74 -14.72
CA LEU A 111 -0.03 3.93 -14.36
C LEU A 111 0.21 5.30 -13.72
N VAL A 112 1.02 5.33 -12.68
CA VAL A 112 1.56 6.57 -12.12
C VAL A 112 2.51 7.18 -13.15
N GLU A 113 2.42 8.49 -13.36
CA GLU A 113 3.29 9.22 -14.27
C GLU A 113 4.77 8.99 -13.92
N GLY A 114 5.55 8.50 -14.87
CA GLY A 114 6.97 8.19 -14.70
C GLY A 114 7.27 6.80 -14.12
N ALA A 115 6.27 5.97 -13.80
CA ALA A 115 6.51 4.62 -13.26
C ALA A 115 7.45 3.80 -14.16
N LEU A 116 7.18 3.75 -15.47
CA LEU A 116 8.05 3.05 -16.44
C LEU A 116 9.46 3.66 -16.51
N THR A 117 9.60 4.96 -16.29
CA THR A 117 10.91 5.64 -16.23
C THR A 117 11.71 5.15 -15.03
N LEU A 118 11.07 5.01 -13.86
CA LEU A 118 11.69 4.45 -12.66
C LEU A 118 12.15 3.00 -12.89
N LEU A 119 11.27 2.15 -13.44
CA LEU A 119 11.59 0.75 -13.69
C LEU A 119 12.76 0.61 -14.66
N SER A 120 12.74 1.38 -15.76
CA SER A 120 13.82 1.42 -16.74
C SER A 120 15.14 1.96 -16.16
N TYR A 121 15.06 2.97 -15.27
CA TYR A 121 16.22 3.47 -14.54
C TYR A 121 16.86 2.38 -13.69
N CYS A 122 16.06 1.63 -12.93
CA CYS A 122 16.55 0.54 -12.09
C CYS A 122 17.22 -0.56 -12.91
N GLN A 123 16.61 -0.99 -14.02
CA GLN A 123 17.22 -1.99 -14.92
C GLN A 123 18.56 -1.53 -15.47
N LYS A 124 18.67 -0.27 -15.93
CA LYS A 124 19.92 0.31 -16.46
C LYS A 124 21.03 0.40 -15.43
N ASN A 125 20.68 0.47 -14.15
CA ASN A 125 21.63 0.59 -13.05
C ASN A 125 21.77 -0.74 -12.26
N GLU A 126 21.31 -1.86 -12.84
CA GLU A 126 21.40 -3.22 -12.25
C GLU A 126 20.77 -3.34 -10.87
N VAL A 127 19.77 -2.50 -10.57
CA VAL A 127 18.96 -2.57 -9.35
C VAL A 127 17.84 -3.59 -9.56
N ARG A 128 17.83 -4.65 -8.76
CA ARG A 128 16.77 -5.66 -8.79
C ARG A 128 15.47 -5.11 -8.24
N LEU A 129 14.38 -5.33 -8.98
CA LEU A 129 13.05 -4.82 -8.64
C LEU A 129 12.20 -5.94 -8.06
N HIS A 130 11.47 -5.61 -7.00
CA HIS A 130 10.55 -6.52 -6.34
C HIS A 130 9.26 -5.81 -5.99
N ILE A 131 8.12 -6.47 -6.14
CA ILE A 131 6.82 -5.98 -5.61
C ILE A 131 6.55 -6.61 -4.26
N ILE A 132 6.17 -5.79 -3.29
CA ILE A 132 5.64 -6.22 -2.01
C ILE A 132 4.38 -5.41 -1.69
N SER A 133 3.21 -6.02 -1.82
CA SER A 133 1.90 -5.37 -1.72
C SER A 133 1.01 -6.04 -0.69
N SER A 134 0.06 -5.30 -0.13
CA SER A 134 -1.04 -5.85 0.66
C SER A 134 -2.19 -6.39 -0.19
N LYS A 135 -2.11 -6.27 -1.52
CA LYS A 135 -3.10 -6.83 -2.45
C LYS A 135 -3.01 -8.37 -2.50
N SER A 136 -4.13 -9.05 -2.77
CA SER A 136 -4.09 -10.49 -2.99
C SER A 136 -3.28 -10.84 -4.24
N PRO A 137 -2.60 -12.01 -4.28
CA PRO A 137 -1.76 -12.40 -5.41
C PRO A 137 -2.51 -12.36 -6.75
N GLU A 138 -3.76 -12.79 -6.78
CA GLU A 138 -4.56 -12.86 -8.00
C GLU A 138 -4.78 -11.48 -8.65
N TYR A 139 -5.20 -10.49 -7.86
CA TYR A 139 -5.38 -9.12 -8.39
C TYR A 139 -4.05 -8.47 -8.72
N LEU A 140 -3.01 -8.76 -7.93
CA LEU A 140 -1.67 -8.26 -8.15
C LEU A 140 -1.11 -8.73 -9.50
N GLU A 141 -1.20 -10.03 -9.80
CA GLU A 141 -0.77 -10.62 -11.06
C GLU A 141 -1.56 -10.06 -12.25
N GLN A 142 -2.88 -9.99 -12.15
CA GLN A 142 -3.73 -9.46 -13.23
C GLN A 142 -3.40 -7.99 -13.57
N GLU A 143 -3.17 -7.15 -12.55
CA GLU A 143 -2.80 -5.75 -12.78
C GLU A 143 -1.40 -5.62 -13.37
N LEU A 144 -0.42 -6.35 -12.84
CA LEU A 144 0.95 -6.32 -13.37
C LEU A 144 1.00 -6.78 -14.83
N ASP A 145 0.25 -7.82 -15.18
CA ASP A 145 0.18 -8.33 -16.56
C ASP A 145 -0.53 -7.33 -17.47
N HIS A 146 -1.67 -6.77 -17.05
CA HIS A 146 -2.42 -5.80 -17.84
C HIS A 146 -1.56 -4.57 -18.21
N PHE A 147 -0.78 -4.06 -17.26
CA PHE A 147 0.09 -2.90 -17.48
C PHE A 147 1.48 -3.28 -18.04
N ASN A 148 1.71 -4.57 -18.35
CA ASN A 148 2.99 -5.10 -18.85
C ASN A 148 4.16 -4.81 -17.88
N LEU A 149 3.91 -4.89 -16.57
CA LEU A 149 4.90 -4.61 -15.52
C LEU A 149 5.61 -5.87 -15.05
N THR A 150 5.01 -7.05 -15.17
CA THR A 150 5.56 -8.34 -14.69
C THR A 150 7.02 -8.56 -15.08
N PRO A 151 7.46 -8.28 -16.36
CA PRO A 151 8.83 -8.52 -16.77
C PRO A 151 9.91 -7.67 -16.07
N PHE A 152 9.53 -6.63 -15.35
CA PHE A 152 10.46 -5.79 -14.61
C PHE A 152 10.88 -6.37 -13.27
N PHE A 153 10.10 -7.31 -12.71
CA PHE A 153 10.25 -7.74 -11.32
C PHE A 153 10.84 -9.14 -11.18
N ASP A 154 11.86 -9.26 -10.34
CA ASP A 154 12.48 -10.56 -10.00
C ASP A 154 11.60 -11.36 -9.02
N LYS A 155 10.92 -10.67 -8.11
CA LYS A 155 10.01 -11.26 -7.12
C LYS A 155 8.75 -10.40 -7.01
N ILE A 156 7.61 -11.08 -6.92
CA ILE A 156 6.28 -10.46 -6.73
C ILE A 156 5.66 -11.12 -5.50
N TYR A 157 5.32 -10.32 -4.50
CA TYR A 157 4.72 -10.79 -3.26
C TYR A 157 3.47 -9.99 -2.93
N GLY A 158 2.33 -10.66 -2.95
CA GLY A 158 1.04 -10.16 -2.49
C GLY A 158 0.72 -10.65 -1.08
N SER A 159 -0.38 -10.16 -0.50
CA SER A 159 -0.89 -10.64 0.77
C SER A 159 -1.30 -12.11 0.65
N PRO A 160 -0.63 -13.04 1.35
CA PRO A 160 -0.86 -14.47 1.15
C PRO A 160 -2.25 -14.90 1.65
N LYS A 161 -2.75 -15.99 1.09
CA LYS A 161 -3.90 -16.69 1.66
C LYS A 161 -3.50 -17.44 2.93
N ILE A 162 -4.47 -17.67 3.81
CA ILE A 162 -4.28 -18.51 5.00
C ILE A 162 -4.02 -19.96 4.56
N HIS A 163 -2.99 -20.57 5.13
CA HIS A 163 -2.74 -22.00 4.90
C HIS A 163 -3.65 -22.86 5.79
N PRO A 164 -4.00 -24.10 5.38
CA PRO A 164 -4.92 -24.97 6.14
C PRO A 164 -4.56 -25.18 7.62
N ASN A 165 -3.25 -25.12 7.96
CA ASN A 165 -2.75 -25.31 9.32
C ASN A 165 -2.28 -23.99 9.97
N GLU A 166 -2.66 -22.84 9.42
CA GLU A 166 -2.23 -21.53 9.86
C GLU A 166 -3.39 -20.80 10.55
N ASN A 167 -3.10 -20.12 11.64
CA ASN A 167 -4.06 -19.23 12.28
C ASN A 167 -3.89 -17.77 11.81
N ALA A 168 -4.85 -16.92 12.14
CA ALA A 168 -4.83 -15.50 11.74
C ALA A 168 -3.58 -14.73 12.22
N VAL A 169 -2.98 -15.11 13.35
CA VAL A 169 -1.76 -14.50 13.87
C VAL A 169 -0.57 -14.86 12.98
N GLN A 170 -0.44 -16.13 12.59
CA GLN A 170 0.61 -16.59 11.70
C GLN A 170 0.50 -15.95 10.31
N LEU A 171 -0.71 -15.88 9.76
CA LEU A 171 -0.98 -15.19 8.51
C LEU A 171 -0.51 -13.72 8.59
N LYS A 172 -0.89 -13.01 9.65
CA LYS A 172 -0.52 -11.62 9.86
C LYS A 172 1.00 -11.40 9.87
N LEU A 173 1.77 -12.36 10.38
CA LEU A 173 3.24 -12.27 10.39
C LEU A 173 3.86 -12.36 8.99
N ARG A 174 3.12 -12.89 8.01
CA ARG A 174 3.54 -12.96 6.59
C ARG A 174 2.96 -11.83 5.73
N GLU A 175 2.19 -10.92 6.32
CA GLU A 175 1.64 -9.74 5.64
C GLU A 175 2.49 -8.50 5.93
N LYS A 176 2.50 -7.57 4.98
CA LYS A 176 3.00 -6.20 5.17
C LYS A 176 2.20 -5.51 6.29
N PRO A 177 2.83 -4.85 7.26
CA PRO A 177 4.24 -4.40 7.28
C PRO A 177 5.21 -5.34 8.02
N HIS A 178 4.86 -6.58 8.33
CA HIS A 178 5.73 -7.47 9.07
C HIS A 178 6.95 -7.91 8.25
N ARG A 179 8.11 -8.06 8.93
CA ARG A 179 9.34 -8.58 8.32
C ARG A 179 9.15 -9.96 7.68
N GLY A 180 8.22 -10.76 8.20
CA GLY A 180 7.92 -12.09 7.66
C GLY A 180 7.46 -12.06 6.19
N ALA A 181 6.80 -10.98 5.74
CA ALA A 181 6.48 -10.78 4.34
C ALA A 181 7.75 -10.70 3.46
N PHE A 182 8.75 -9.93 3.91
CA PHE A 182 10.04 -9.82 3.24
C PHE A 182 10.79 -11.15 3.22
N VAL A 183 10.83 -11.88 4.33
CA VAL A 183 11.47 -13.19 4.41
C VAL A 183 10.77 -14.20 3.50
N ALA A 184 9.44 -14.25 3.50
CA ALA A 184 8.65 -15.14 2.66
C ALA A 184 8.83 -14.85 1.16
N MET A 185 8.90 -13.60 0.76
CA MET A 185 9.15 -13.19 -0.63
C MET A 185 10.46 -13.75 -1.19
N PHE A 186 11.47 -13.96 -0.35
CA PHE A 186 12.78 -14.49 -0.72
C PHE A 186 12.98 -15.95 -0.29
N ASP A 187 11.91 -16.70 -0.05
CA ASP A 187 11.97 -18.13 0.28
C ASP A 187 12.89 -18.43 1.49
N GLY A 188 12.88 -17.56 2.49
CA GLY A 188 13.69 -17.65 3.69
C GLY A 188 15.12 -17.08 3.58
N ASN A 189 15.56 -16.65 2.39
CA ASN A 189 16.91 -16.15 2.14
C ASN A 189 16.88 -14.68 1.60
N PRO A 190 16.42 -13.72 2.40
CA PRO A 190 16.34 -12.33 1.96
C PRO A 190 17.71 -11.68 1.81
N PRO A 191 17.86 -10.70 0.92
CA PRO A 191 19.10 -9.91 0.81
C PRO A 191 19.38 -9.12 2.10
N PRO A 192 20.64 -8.69 2.30
CA PRO A 192 21.00 -7.83 3.43
C PRO A 192 20.16 -6.53 3.44
N PRO A 193 19.61 -6.11 4.59
CA PRO A 193 18.81 -4.91 4.70
C PRO A 193 19.48 -3.63 4.19
N GLU A 194 20.79 -3.54 4.35
CA GLU A 194 21.61 -2.40 3.89
C GLU A 194 21.65 -2.25 2.36
N ASP A 195 21.43 -3.33 1.62
CA ASP A 195 21.34 -3.36 0.16
C ASP A 195 19.92 -3.05 -0.35
N CYS A 196 18.94 -2.95 0.56
CA CYS A 196 17.53 -2.77 0.25
C CYS A 196 17.05 -1.33 0.42
N LEU A 197 16.10 -0.94 -0.43
CA LEU A 197 15.32 0.28 -0.31
C LEU A 197 13.85 -0.04 -0.51
N VAL A 198 12.98 0.36 0.42
CA VAL A 198 11.52 0.31 0.25
C VAL A 198 11.05 1.63 -0.34
N ILE A 199 10.17 1.56 -1.34
CA ILE A 199 9.42 2.70 -1.85
C ILE A 199 7.91 2.43 -1.74
N GLY A 200 7.15 3.47 -1.37
CA GLY A 200 5.70 3.39 -1.25
C GLY A 200 5.07 4.72 -0.90
N ASP A 201 3.76 4.76 -0.76
CA ASP A 201 3.02 6.00 -0.46
C ASP A 201 2.64 6.13 1.03
N GLY A 202 2.70 5.05 1.79
CA GLY A 202 1.99 4.95 3.04
C GLY A 202 2.81 4.62 4.30
N LYS A 203 2.05 4.52 5.39
CA LYS A 203 2.59 4.10 6.70
C LYS A 203 3.08 2.65 6.66
N ALA A 204 2.37 1.77 5.94
CA ALA A 204 2.72 0.35 5.85
C ALA A 204 4.12 0.13 5.25
N ASP A 205 4.52 0.99 4.29
CA ASP A 205 5.85 0.93 3.66
C ASP A 205 6.95 1.37 4.62
N ARG A 206 6.71 2.45 5.35
CA ARG A 206 7.64 2.93 6.39
C ARG A 206 7.83 1.90 7.50
N ASP A 207 6.72 1.32 7.96
CA ASP A 207 6.74 0.31 9.02
C ASP A 207 7.43 -0.98 8.52
N LEU A 208 7.18 -1.39 7.27
CA LEU A 208 7.88 -2.52 6.65
C LEU A 208 9.39 -2.28 6.62
N ALA A 209 9.83 -1.15 6.10
CA ALA A 209 11.24 -0.79 6.04
C ALA A 209 11.91 -0.78 7.43
N LYS A 210 11.20 -0.22 8.43
CA LYS A 210 11.64 -0.25 9.84
C LYS A 210 11.78 -1.67 10.36
N ASN A 211 10.81 -2.54 10.09
CA ASN A 211 10.81 -3.92 10.55
C ASN A 211 11.85 -4.79 9.84
N ILE A 212 12.20 -4.48 8.60
CA ILE A 212 13.31 -5.08 7.85
C ILE A 212 14.65 -4.56 8.39
N GLY A 213 14.72 -3.30 8.76
CA GLY A 213 15.96 -2.59 9.10
C GLY A 213 16.62 -1.93 7.89
N CYS A 214 15.84 -1.60 6.85
CA CYS A 214 16.34 -0.97 5.62
C CYS A 214 15.84 0.48 5.48
N ARG A 215 16.28 1.15 4.41
CA ARG A 215 15.87 2.51 4.08
C ARG A 215 14.47 2.52 3.45
N CYS A 216 13.78 3.66 3.59
CA CYS A 216 12.48 3.90 2.97
C CYS A 216 12.42 5.29 2.34
N ILE A 217 11.84 5.37 1.15
CA ILE A 217 11.39 6.63 0.57
C ILE A 217 9.89 6.52 0.37
N THR A 218 9.13 7.41 1.02
CA THR A 218 7.70 7.58 0.74
C THR A 218 7.50 8.82 -0.13
N PHE A 219 6.60 8.71 -1.10
CA PHE A 219 6.24 9.82 -1.98
C PHE A 219 4.74 9.79 -2.26
N ASP A 220 4.23 10.92 -2.69
CA ASP A 220 2.84 11.04 -3.13
C ASP A 220 2.82 10.95 -4.66
N ALA A 221 2.22 9.88 -5.18
CA ALA A 221 2.13 9.62 -6.62
C ALA A 221 1.31 10.68 -7.37
N THR A 222 0.43 11.40 -6.67
CA THR A 222 -0.36 12.49 -7.24
C THR A 222 0.45 13.79 -7.42
N TYR A 223 1.66 13.84 -6.84
CA TYR A 223 2.50 15.03 -6.93
C TYR A 223 3.27 15.06 -8.26
N PRO A 224 3.09 16.10 -9.10
CA PRO A 224 3.77 16.20 -10.40
C PRO A 224 5.29 16.04 -10.29
N GLY A 225 5.87 15.14 -11.08
CA GLY A 225 7.29 14.81 -11.06
C GLY A 225 7.74 14.08 -9.77
N GLY A 226 6.82 13.41 -9.07
CA GLY A 226 7.14 12.62 -7.87
C GLY A 226 8.16 11.53 -8.16
N ILE A 227 7.99 10.78 -9.25
CA ILE A 227 8.91 9.73 -9.70
C ILE A 227 10.29 10.30 -10.08
N ASP A 228 10.38 11.44 -10.76
CA ASP A 228 11.68 12.05 -11.09
C ASP A 228 12.46 12.42 -9.83
N LYS A 229 11.77 12.89 -8.79
CA LYS A 229 12.39 13.18 -7.49
C LYS A 229 12.83 11.91 -6.79
N LEU A 230 12.05 10.84 -6.90
CA LEU A 230 12.39 9.52 -6.38
C LEU A 230 13.65 8.98 -7.08
N ILE A 231 13.73 9.02 -8.40
CA ILE A 231 14.91 8.61 -9.18
C ILE A 231 16.15 9.40 -8.75
N LYS A 232 16.01 10.72 -8.60
CA LYS A 232 17.11 11.58 -8.10
C LYS A 232 17.51 11.20 -6.68
N ALA A 233 16.57 10.90 -5.81
CA ALA A 233 16.86 10.49 -4.43
C ALA A 233 17.58 9.13 -4.38
N ILE A 234 17.18 8.16 -5.20
CA ILE A 234 17.88 6.88 -5.35
C ILE A 234 19.31 7.11 -5.85
N GLY A 235 19.49 7.90 -6.90
CA GLY A 235 20.80 8.22 -7.45
C GLY A 235 21.72 9.00 -6.48
N ILE A 236 21.16 9.83 -5.61
CA ILE A 236 21.92 10.50 -4.53
C ILE A 236 22.36 9.49 -3.47
N ILE A 237 21.48 8.55 -3.11
CA ILE A 237 21.82 7.48 -2.17
C ILE A 237 23.00 6.66 -2.69
N ASP A 238 23.02 6.35 -3.97
CA ASP A 238 24.10 5.60 -4.60
C ASP A 238 25.42 6.39 -4.62
N LYS A 239 25.37 7.71 -4.82
CA LYS A 239 26.58 8.58 -4.86
C LYS A 239 27.12 8.93 -3.47
N HIS A 240 26.27 9.09 -2.45
CA HIS A 240 26.66 9.51 -1.10
C HIS A 240 26.96 8.34 -0.17
N ASN A 241 26.80 7.10 -0.61
CA ASN A 241 27.17 5.92 0.17
C ASN A 241 28.69 5.72 0.32
N ASN A 242 29.50 6.57 -0.28
CA ASN A 242 30.92 6.66 0.06
C ASN A 242 31.19 7.46 1.35
N ASP A 243 30.20 8.21 1.88
CA ASP A 243 30.35 9.02 3.08
C ASP A 243 29.13 8.94 4.01
N ARG A 244 29.24 8.12 5.08
CA ARG A 244 28.48 8.16 6.34
C ARG A 244 27.09 7.50 6.42
N LEU A 245 27.07 6.40 7.12
CA LEU A 245 25.92 5.80 7.82
C LEU A 245 25.24 6.81 8.78
N GLY A 246 23.90 6.91 8.73
CA GLY A 246 23.15 7.23 9.93
C GLY A 246 22.23 8.45 9.97
N LYS A 247 21.58 8.91 8.87
CA LYS A 247 20.43 9.84 9.01
C LYS A 247 19.22 9.40 8.17
N PRO A 248 17.97 9.45 8.71
CA PRO A 248 16.78 9.12 7.96
C PRO A 248 16.57 10.10 6.79
N ILE A 249 16.31 9.55 5.61
CA ILE A 249 16.20 10.28 4.32
C ILE A 249 15.03 11.27 4.29
N SER A 250 14.05 11.13 5.20
CA SER A 250 12.95 12.11 5.39
C SER A 250 13.48 13.55 5.61
N GLY A 251 14.67 13.70 6.19
CA GLY A 251 15.30 15.01 6.37
C GLY A 251 15.89 15.62 5.10
N ILE A 252 16.33 14.79 4.15
CA ILE A 252 16.95 15.25 2.89
C ILE A 252 15.87 15.74 1.91
N LEU A 253 14.75 15.01 1.78
CA LEU A 253 13.60 15.44 0.99
C LEU A 253 12.94 16.69 1.57
N ALA A 254 12.82 16.78 2.90
CA ALA A 254 12.31 17.99 3.58
C ALA A 254 13.24 19.20 3.38
N GLY A 255 14.55 18.99 3.32
CA GLY A 255 15.55 20.04 3.04
C GLY A 255 15.45 20.56 1.61
N LEU A 256 15.30 19.68 0.63
CA LEU A 256 15.14 20.05 -0.78
C LEU A 256 13.80 20.76 -1.07
N LEU A 257 12.73 20.41 -0.34
CA LEU A 257 11.43 21.09 -0.40
C LEU A 257 11.46 22.48 0.28
N LYS A 258 12.15 22.63 1.42
CA LYS A 258 12.25 23.92 2.12
C LYS A 258 13.11 24.96 1.37
N HIS A 259 14.11 24.54 0.60
CA HIS A 259 14.96 25.47 -0.15
C HIS A 259 14.23 26.12 -1.34
N ARG A 260 13.17 25.50 -1.88
CA ARG A 260 12.36 26.05 -2.99
C ARG A 260 11.18 26.92 -2.57
N LEU A 261 10.72 26.80 -1.32
CA LEU A 261 9.64 27.67 -0.78
C LEU A 261 10.14 29.03 -0.28
N LYS A 262 11.45 29.23 -0.18
CA LYS A 262 12.07 30.54 0.19
C LYS A 262 12.43 31.40 -1.00
N ASN A 263 12.33 30.90 -2.23
CA ASN A 263 12.69 31.62 -3.46
C ASN A 263 11.48 31.79 -4.43
N LYS A 264 10.27 31.95 -3.87
CA LYS A 264 9.11 32.50 -4.59
C LYS A 264 8.51 33.64 -3.81
#